data_b8836e67cdd1304cf7b863a7c90d3f4c
#
_entry.id   b8836e67cdd1304cf7b863a7c90d3f4c
#
_cell.length_a   1.000
_cell.length_b   1.000
_cell.length_c   1.000
_cell.angle_alpha   90.00
_cell.angle_beta   90.00
_cell.angle_gamma   90.00
#
_symmetry.space_group_name_H-M   'P 1'
#
loop_
_entity.id
_entity.type
_entity.pdbx_description
1 polymer ?
#
loop_
_entity_poly.entity_id
_entity_poly.type
_entity_poly.pdbx_seq_one_letter_code
_entity_poly.pdbx_strand_id
1 'polypeptide(L)'
;MNVYEEKDEQLEEFRYQYRERLDQESEFGLERGKKKRTPLPFFSMAIWSLAATAVSVILPLIFGLVSPQQMQDLYTGWALHQSGQIYTDYYGSNGLLYYVLIYLSQGNILFALVEWLALFGAGVFLFKSADALTGQGEQARQLLLVFYLLVGSLGFGGSYAVVVALPFLFYSFSLVADYLDDPSNDKGFLRIGMSLALAFFLSPIPTILFAATLALSLFGFNIAQHRFAHGLYQFFASALGFSLIFYPIGYYTVLTGTFGDAISHTLYPIDTLSLFSNANLMENVAFYGLLSIGVGILTLIFSGLFQTKSAKQSAVSIGASLGLLVTLALLILSKEPLHGSRLAAILPSLTLLLLTNIREGSSDRISRSRRRVRSSSLFGRYLKGNFYLPLVAIVYLLFLPVLSRYISHPTTYQEREQLASLVKQQTSSEDRVYAWDDRPDLYRASERLAPTSLVTPTLYTASDENKTKLMNDLKENQPKMILVNQKVALWSDVESLLSEKYELVQTDSKEFKLYKSK
;
A
#
# COMPACT_ATOMS: atom_id res chain seq x y z
N MET A 1 50.26 -58.42 -8.14
CA MET A 1 50.42 -57.08 -8.72
C MET A 1 49.23 -56.67 -9.63
N ASN A 2 48.44 -57.61 -10.16
CA ASN A 2 47.34 -57.30 -11.13
C ASN A 2 45.99 -56.87 -10.54
N VAL A 3 45.73 -57.03 -9.26
CA VAL A 3 44.39 -56.71 -8.69
C VAL A 3 44.23 -55.20 -8.34
N TYR A 4 45.33 -54.50 -8.14
CA TYR A 4 45.29 -53.04 -7.88
C TYR A 4 45.19 -52.21 -9.16
N GLU A 5 45.83 -52.64 -10.24
CA GLU A 5 45.75 -52.01 -11.56
C GLU A 5 44.33 -52.12 -12.17
N GLU A 6 43.67 -53.25 -12.04
CA GLU A 6 42.29 -53.47 -12.53
C GLU A 6 41.24 -52.65 -11.75
N LYS A 7 41.48 -52.33 -10.47
CA LYS A 7 40.64 -51.44 -9.67
C LYS A 7 40.82 -49.96 -10.02
N ASP A 8 42.01 -49.58 -10.37
CA ASP A 8 42.30 -48.19 -10.76
C ASP A 8 41.74 -47.88 -12.15
N GLU A 9 41.81 -48.81 -13.09
CA GLU A 9 41.17 -48.71 -14.42
C GLU A 9 39.63 -48.61 -14.30
N GLN A 10 39.00 -49.44 -13.47
CA GLN A 10 37.55 -49.38 -13.24
C GLN A 10 37.11 -48.06 -12.55
N LEU A 11 37.95 -47.51 -11.68
CA LEU A 11 37.71 -46.21 -11.04
C LEU A 11 37.86 -45.02 -12.03
N GLU A 12 38.80 -45.12 -12.97
CA GLU A 12 38.96 -44.10 -14.02
C GLU A 12 37.84 -44.17 -15.04
N GLU A 13 37.41 -45.35 -15.42
CA GLU A 13 36.27 -45.54 -16.35
C GLU A 13 34.96 -45.06 -15.72
N PHE A 14 34.75 -45.31 -14.42
CA PHE A 14 33.61 -44.80 -13.67
C PHE A 14 33.65 -43.25 -13.53
N ARG A 15 34.82 -42.66 -13.32
CA ARG A 15 35.02 -41.20 -13.28
C ARG A 15 34.79 -40.58 -14.67
N TYR A 16 35.20 -41.26 -15.73
CA TYR A 16 34.96 -40.80 -17.10
C TYR A 16 33.50 -40.82 -17.45
N GLN A 17 32.78 -41.90 -17.20
CA GLN A 17 31.33 -42.04 -17.43
C GLN A 17 30.52 -41.06 -16.55
N TYR A 18 30.96 -40.78 -15.34
CA TYR A 18 30.32 -39.79 -14.45
C TYR A 18 30.53 -38.37 -14.95
N ARG A 19 31.70 -38.05 -15.50
CA ARG A 19 31.96 -36.75 -16.16
C ARG A 19 31.12 -36.60 -17.43
N GLU A 20 31.11 -37.59 -18.25
CA GLU A 20 30.32 -37.57 -19.50
C GLU A 20 28.82 -37.42 -19.23
N ARG A 21 28.28 -38.02 -18.18
CA ARG A 21 26.90 -37.77 -17.71
C ARG A 21 26.70 -36.36 -17.20
N LEU A 22 27.65 -35.82 -16.43
CA LEU A 22 27.58 -34.43 -15.96
C LEU A 22 27.67 -33.43 -17.11
N ASP A 23 28.49 -33.71 -18.10
CA ASP A 23 28.60 -32.87 -19.31
C ASP A 23 27.34 -32.97 -20.17
N GLN A 24 26.77 -34.17 -20.36
CA GLN A 24 25.49 -34.35 -21.04
C GLN A 24 24.33 -33.72 -20.25
N GLU A 25 24.28 -33.85 -18.92
CA GLU A 25 23.29 -33.15 -18.09
C GLU A 25 23.49 -31.63 -18.12
N SER A 26 24.72 -31.13 -18.24
CA SER A 26 25.00 -29.70 -18.42
C SER A 26 24.66 -29.19 -19.82
N GLU A 27 24.90 -29.97 -20.87
CA GLU A 27 24.45 -29.64 -22.24
C GLU A 27 22.94 -29.72 -22.38
N PHE A 28 22.29 -30.76 -21.81
CA PHE A 28 20.82 -30.84 -21.74
C PHE A 28 20.22 -29.73 -20.84
N GLY A 29 20.95 -29.27 -19.82
CA GLY A 29 20.58 -28.12 -18.99
C GLY A 29 20.75 -26.78 -19.74
N LEU A 30 21.75 -26.66 -20.60
CA LEU A 30 21.97 -25.49 -21.45
C LEU A 30 21.00 -25.40 -22.63
N GLU A 31 20.47 -26.52 -23.12
CA GLU A 31 19.44 -26.60 -24.17
C GLU A 31 17.99 -26.51 -23.64
N ARG A 32 17.75 -26.46 -22.33
CA ARG A 32 16.48 -25.89 -21.84
C ARG A 32 16.42 -24.44 -22.28
N GLY A 33 16.03 -24.25 -23.54
CA GLY A 33 16.02 -22.99 -24.23
C GLY A 33 15.47 -21.91 -23.32
N LYS A 34 16.26 -20.86 -23.07
CA LYS A 34 15.85 -19.69 -22.27
C LYS A 34 14.46 -19.31 -22.74
N LYS A 35 13.45 -19.57 -21.90
CA LYS A 35 12.06 -19.28 -22.16
C LYS A 35 11.98 -17.85 -22.71
N LYS A 36 11.59 -17.69 -23.97
CA LYS A 36 11.58 -16.38 -24.64
C LYS A 36 10.58 -15.51 -23.90
N ARG A 37 11.07 -14.59 -23.06
CA ARG A 37 10.24 -13.68 -22.29
C ARG A 37 9.50 -12.74 -23.22
N THR A 38 8.25 -12.46 -22.89
CA THR A 38 7.41 -11.56 -23.68
C THR A 38 7.96 -10.12 -23.56
N PRO A 39 8.05 -9.35 -24.67
CA PRO A 39 8.51 -7.96 -24.61
C PRO A 39 7.55 -7.11 -23.76
N LEU A 40 8.14 -6.22 -22.98
CA LEU A 40 7.40 -5.30 -22.10
C LEU A 40 6.56 -4.32 -22.93
N PRO A 41 5.26 -4.16 -22.64
CA PRO A 41 4.39 -3.21 -23.33
C PRO A 41 4.55 -1.78 -22.75
N PHE A 42 5.75 -1.21 -22.83
CA PHE A 42 6.12 0.08 -22.20
C PHE A 42 5.12 1.19 -22.47
N PHE A 43 4.69 1.36 -23.72
CA PHE A 43 3.75 2.44 -24.08
C PHE A 43 2.39 2.29 -23.37
N SER A 44 1.83 1.09 -23.38
CA SER A 44 0.57 0.81 -22.67
C SER A 44 0.71 1.01 -21.16
N MET A 45 1.84 0.60 -20.58
CA MET A 45 2.14 0.80 -19.15
C MET A 45 2.22 2.29 -18.81
N ALA A 46 2.92 3.08 -19.61
CA ALA A 46 3.04 4.53 -19.39
C ALA A 46 1.69 5.24 -19.44
N ILE A 47 0.84 4.91 -20.43
CA ILE A 47 -0.49 5.51 -20.55
C ILE A 47 -1.40 5.08 -19.40
N TRP A 48 -1.45 3.78 -19.08
CA TRP A 48 -2.37 3.29 -18.04
C TRP A 48 -1.94 3.72 -16.64
N SER A 49 -0.63 3.76 -16.35
CA SER A 49 -0.14 4.33 -15.09
C SER A 49 -0.45 5.82 -14.97
N LEU A 50 -0.28 6.59 -16.07
CA LEU A 50 -0.65 8.00 -16.09
C LEU A 50 -2.16 8.20 -15.90
N ALA A 51 -3.00 7.39 -16.54
CA ALA A 51 -4.43 7.43 -16.35
C ALA A 51 -4.85 7.08 -14.91
N ALA A 52 -4.21 6.06 -14.32
CA ALA A 52 -4.44 5.70 -12.92
C ALA A 52 -4.06 6.86 -11.97
N THR A 53 -2.88 7.46 -12.14
CA THR A 53 -2.45 8.64 -11.36
C THR A 53 -3.38 9.84 -11.58
N ALA A 54 -3.85 10.06 -12.80
CA ALA A 54 -4.80 11.13 -13.08
C ALA A 54 -6.09 10.93 -12.28
N VAL A 55 -6.62 9.71 -12.23
CA VAL A 55 -7.84 9.37 -11.50
C VAL A 55 -7.62 9.38 -9.98
N SER A 56 -6.53 8.78 -9.49
CA SER A 56 -6.29 8.66 -8.04
C SER A 56 -5.87 9.97 -7.38
N VAL A 57 -5.07 10.82 -8.05
CA VAL A 57 -4.44 12.00 -7.44
C VAL A 57 -4.81 13.30 -8.12
N ILE A 58 -4.63 13.40 -9.46
CA ILE A 58 -4.74 14.70 -10.15
C ILE A 58 -6.19 15.22 -10.12
N LEU A 59 -7.16 14.39 -10.50
CA LEU A 59 -8.58 14.80 -10.48
C LEU A 59 -9.06 15.12 -9.07
N PRO A 60 -8.76 14.31 -8.01
CA PRO A 60 -9.07 14.68 -6.64
C PRO A 60 -8.48 16.04 -6.21
N LEU A 61 -7.23 16.33 -6.57
CA LEU A 61 -6.61 17.63 -6.26
C LEU A 61 -7.31 18.80 -6.95
N ILE A 62 -7.65 18.68 -8.23
CA ILE A 62 -8.30 19.75 -9.00
C ILE A 62 -9.72 20.00 -8.50
N PHE A 63 -10.47 18.92 -8.20
CA PHE A 63 -11.89 19.02 -7.80
C PHE A 63 -12.10 19.05 -6.29
N GLY A 64 -11.03 19.12 -5.48
CA GLY A 64 -11.12 19.15 -4.01
C GLY A 64 -11.70 17.87 -3.40
N LEU A 65 -11.51 16.72 -4.06
CA LEU A 65 -11.95 15.39 -3.62
C LEU A 65 -10.85 14.62 -2.88
N VAL A 66 -9.81 15.32 -2.46
CA VAL A 66 -8.68 14.76 -1.72
C VAL A 66 -9.17 14.19 -0.39
N SER A 67 -8.69 13.02 -0.02
CA SER A 67 -9.04 12.41 1.27
C SER A 67 -8.47 13.21 2.46
N PRO A 68 -9.07 13.12 3.66
CA PRO A 68 -8.53 13.77 4.86
C PRO A 68 -7.07 13.35 5.15
N GLN A 69 -6.75 12.07 5.00
CA GLN A 69 -5.38 11.56 5.16
C GLN A 69 -4.39 12.21 4.20
N GLN A 70 -4.72 12.26 2.91
CA GLN A 70 -3.85 12.90 1.92
C GLN A 70 -3.74 14.41 2.14
N MET A 71 -4.82 15.06 2.60
CA MET A 71 -4.77 16.48 2.93
C MET A 71 -3.83 16.75 4.11
N GLN A 72 -3.80 15.85 5.11
CA GLN A 72 -2.81 15.91 6.19
C GLN A 72 -1.39 15.73 5.68
N ASP A 73 -1.16 14.76 4.80
CA ASP A 73 0.17 14.54 4.21
C ASP A 73 0.64 15.74 3.40
N LEU A 74 -0.26 16.35 2.59
CA LEU A 74 0.03 17.58 1.84
C LEU A 74 0.31 18.78 2.79
N TYR A 75 -0.44 18.89 3.89
CA TYR A 75 -0.16 19.89 4.93
C TYR A 75 1.20 19.65 5.56
N THR A 76 1.51 18.42 5.95
CA THR A 76 2.80 18.04 6.54
C THR A 76 3.97 18.41 5.61
N GLY A 77 3.86 18.14 4.31
CA GLY A 77 4.88 18.50 3.33
C GLY A 77 5.12 20.01 3.22
N TRP A 78 4.04 20.79 3.24
CA TRP A 78 4.12 22.24 3.26
C TRP A 78 4.68 22.78 4.61
N ALA A 79 4.20 22.23 5.72
CA ALA A 79 4.56 22.68 7.05
C ALA A 79 6.04 22.39 7.41
N LEU A 80 6.58 21.25 6.97
CA LEU A 80 8.01 20.91 7.14
C LEU A 80 8.96 21.91 6.47
N HIS A 81 8.51 22.66 5.44
CA HIS A 81 9.28 23.75 4.86
C HIS A 81 9.25 25.03 5.70
N GLN A 82 8.25 25.18 6.57
CA GLN A 82 8.16 26.33 7.46
C GLN A 82 9.01 26.10 8.74
N SER A 83 8.82 24.96 9.38
CA SER A 83 9.56 24.58 10.60
C SER A 83 9.20 23.17 11.05
N GLY A 84 10.00 22.61 11.96
CA GLY A 84 9.68 21.38 12.66
C GLY A 84 10.22 20.11 12.03
N GLN A 85 9.97 18.98 12.70
CA GLN A 85 10.44 17.65 12.34
C GLN A 85 9.26 16.68 12.24
N ILE A 86 9.36 15.75 11.29
CA ILE A 86 8.40 14.65 11.23
C ILE A 86 8.52 13.75 12.46
N TYR A 87 7.41 13.18 12.88
CA TYR A 87 7.16 12.38 14.07
C TYR A 87 7.10 13.18 15.36
N THR A 88 7.89 14.23 15.55
CA THR A 88 7.84 15.07 16.75
C THR A 88 6.77 16.16 16.63
N ASP A 89 6.91 17.03 15.61
CA ASP A 89 6.01 18.18 15.41
C ASP A 89 4.80 17.83 14.51
N TYR A 90 4.94 16.80 13.67
CA TYR A 90 3.89 16.33 12.77
C TYR A 90 3.67 14.83 12.93
N TYR A 91 2.42 14.45 13.24
CA TYR A 91 2.06 13.06 13.40
C TYR A 91 1.98 12.35 12.05
N GLY A 92 2.52 11.14 11.96
CA GLY A 92 2.43 10.35 10.76
C GLY A 92 2.80 8.89 10.96
N SER A 93 1.96 7.97 10.49
CA SER A 93 2.13 6.52 10.62
C SER A 93 2.87 5.87 9.45
N ASN A 94 3.27 6.66 8.45
CA ASN A 94 4.05 6.19 7.29
C ASN A 94 5.56 6.22 7.59
N GLY A 95 6.34 5.62 6.72
CA GLY A 95 7.79 5.56 6.89
C GLY A 95 8.50 6.86 6.50
N LEU A 96 9.73 7.03 7.00
CA LEU A 96 10.53 8.24 6.82
C LEU A 96 10.72 8.64 5.35
N LEU A 97 11.00 7.68 4.46
CA LEU A 97 11.19 7.99 3.04
C LEU A 97 9.93 8.56 2.36
N TYR A 98 8.73 8.15 2.81
CA TYR A 98 7.50 8.75 2.33
C TYR A 98 7.44 10.24 2.67
N TYR A 99 7.78 10.62 3.91
CA TYR A 99 7.79 12.03 4.32
C TYR A 99 8.91 12.83 3.66
N VAL A 100 10.05 12.20 3.34
CA VAL A 100 11.08 12.83 2.49
C VAL A 100 10.51 13.16 1.10
N LEU A 101 9.74 12.26 0.47
CA LEU A 101 9.11 12.53 -0.82
C LEU A 101 8.04 13.63 -0.72
N ILE A 102 7.24 13.62 0.36
CA ILE A 102 6.25 14.67 0.65
C ILE A 102 6.94 16.03 0.85
N TYR A 103 8.05 16.07 1.59
CA TYR A 103 8.88 17.25 1.76
C TYR A 103 9.41 17.76 0.43
N LEU A 104 10.04 16.93 -0.39
CA LEU A 104 10.61 17.31 -1.68
C LEU A 104 9.56 17.85 -2.66
N SER A 105 8.34 17.36 -2.58
CA SER A 105 7.21 17.86 -3.38
C SER A 105 6.51 19.09 -2.79
N GLN A 106 6.93 19.57 -1.62
CA GLN A 106 6.33 20.67 -0.87
C GLN A 106 4.81 20.48 -0.62
N GLY A 107 4.35 19.24 -0.57
CA GLY A 107 2.94 18.93 -0.49
C GLY A 107 2.12 19.41 -1.71
N ASN A 108 2.72 19.52 -2.88
CA ASN A 108 2.10 20.02 -4.11
C ASN A 108 1.78 18.90 -5.11
N ILE A 109 1.15 19.28 -6.24
CA ILE A 109 0.81 18.37 -7.34
C ILE A 109 2.04 17.60 -7.90
N LEU A 110 3.25 18.07 -7.66
CA LEU A 110 4.49 17.38 -8.03
C LEU A 110 4.55 15.95 -7.46
N PHE A 111 3.84 15.68 -6.34
CA PHE A 111 3.76 14.33 -5.80
C PHE A 111 3.04 13.35 -6.74
N ALA A 112 2.19 13.83 -7.64
CA ALA A 112 1.60 13.00 -8.69
C ALA A 112 2.65 12.40 -9.65
N LEU A 113 3.77 13.12 -9.89
CA LEU A 113 4.88 12.58 -10.67
C LEU A 113 5.54 11.39 -9.96
N VAL A 114 5.71 11.46 -8.65
CA VAL A 114 6.24 10.35 -7.84
C VAL A 114 5.34 9.13 -7.95
N GLU A 115 4.02 9.32 -7.83
CA GLU A 115 3.05 8.22 -7.98
C GLU A 115 3.06 7.64 -9.40
N TRP A 116 3.08 8.47 -10.43
CA TRP A 116 3.16 7.98 -11.81
C TRP A 116 4.39 7.10 -12.04
N LEU A 117 5.56 7.54 -11.59
CA LEU A 117 6.80 6.76 -11.69
C LEU A 117 6.72 5.46 -10.87
N ALA A 118 6.15 5.52 -9.68
CA ALA A 118 5.94 4.34 -8.84
C ALA A 118 4.99 3.34 -9.51
N LEU A 119 3.87 3.78 -10.03
CA LEU A 119 2.91 2.93 -10.73
C LEU A 119 3.47 2.34 -12.01
N PHE A 120 4.24 3.13 -12.77
CA PHE A 120 4.93 2.62 -13.95
C PHE A 120 5.91 1.49 -13.58
N GLY A 121 6.76 1.73 -12.57
CA GLY A 121 7.70 0.72 -12.05
C GLY A 121 7.00 -0.52 -11.51
N ALA A 122 5.92 -0.34 -10.75
CA ALA A 122 5.07 -1.44 -10.26
C ALA A 122 4.52 -2.30 -11.41
N GLY A 123 4.02 -1.65 -12.47
CA GLY A 123 3.54 -2.34 -13.68
C GLY A 123 4.62 -3.16 -14.36
N VAL A 124 5.85 -2.62 -14.48
CA VAL A 124 6.99 -3.35 -15.06
C VAL A 124 7.29 -4.64 -14.29
N PHE A 125 7.39 -4.56 -12.96
CA PHE A 125 7.71 -5.73 -12.15
C PHE A 125 6.54 -6.71 -12.05
N LEU A 126 5.31 -6.24 -12.01
CA LEU A 126 4.12 -7.08 -12.05
C LEU A 126 4.03 -7.87 -13.36
N PHE A 127 4.28 -7.23 -14.50
CA PHE A 127 4.29 -7.89 -15.79
C PHE A 127 5.37 -8.98 -15.86
N LYS A 128 6.60 -8.65 -15.41
CA LYS A 128 7.71 -9.62 -15.36
C LYS A 128 7.34 -10.83 -14.50
N SER A 129 6.75 -10.61 -13.34
CA SER A 129 6.30 -11.68 -12.44
C SER A 129 5.23 -12.56 -13.07
N ALA A 130 4.25 -11.96 -13.75
CA ALA A 130 3.19 -12.68 -14.42
C ALA A 130 3.73 -13.52 -15.59
N ASP A 131 4.64 -12.96 -16.38
CA ASP A 131 5.29 -13.68 -17.50
C ASP A 131 6.18 -14.83 -16.99
N ALA A 132 6.95 -14.63 -15.91
CA ALA A 132 7.78 -15.66 -15.30
C ALA A 132 6.94 -16.84 -14.78
N LEU A 133 5.88 -16.57 -14.00
CA LEU A 133 5.06 -17.61 -13.40
C LEU A 133 4.17 -18.34 -14.38
N THR A 134 3.67 -17.69 -15.44
CA THR A 134 2.62 -18.24 -16.30
C THR A 134 3.04 -18.45 -17.74
N GLY A 135 4.03 -17.72 -18.25
CA GLY A 135 4.43 -17.70 -19.65
C GLY A 135 3.37 -17.12 -20.60
N GLN A 136 2.41 -16.32 -20.09
CA GLN A 136 1.24 -15.83 -20.81
C GLN A 136 1.23 -14.29 -20.90
N GLY A 137 2.06 -13.72 -21.77
CA GLY A 137 2.24 -12.27 -21.91
C GLY A 137 0.94 -11.49 -22.20
N GLU A 138 0.00 -12.07 -22.97
CA GLU A 138 -1.28 -11.41 -23.24
C GLU A 138 -2.17 -11.33 -21.98
N GLN A 139 -2.22 -12.38 -21.17
CA GLN A 139 -2.96 -12.35 -19.91
C GLN A 139 -2.25 -11.45 -18.89
N ALA A 140 -0.92 -11.36 -18.92
CA ALA A 140 -0.16 -10.41 -18.11
C ALA A 140 -0.51 -8.96 -18.44
N ARG A 141 -0.73 -8.60 -19.73
CA ARG A 141 -1.25 -7.27 -20.12
C ARG A 141 -2.64 -7.00 -19.54
N GLN A 142 -3.52 -7.98 -19.56
CA GLN A 142 -4.86 -7.84 -19.00
C GLN A 142 -4.83 -7.68 -17.47
N LEU A 143 -3.89 -8.36 -16.80
CA LEU A 143 -3.64 -8.15 -15.37
C LEU A 143 -3.24 -6.70 -15.09
N LEU A 144 -2.36 -6.11 -15.90
CA LEU A 144 -2.00 -4.70 -15.76
C LEU A 144 -3.21 -3.77 -15.87
N LEU A 145 -4.10 -4.02 -16.82
CA LEU A 145 -5.33 -3.21 -16.95
C LEU A 145 -6.18 -3.30 -15.69
N VAL A 146 -6.41 -4.51 -15.17
CA VAL A 146 -7.17 -4.70 -13.91
C VAL A 146 -6.46 -3.99 -12.75
N PHE A 147 -5.15 -4.16 -12.64
CA PHE A 147 -4.33 -3.52 -11.61
C PHE A 147 -4.48 -2.00 -11.61
N TYR A 148 -4.30 -1.34 -12.75
CA TYR A 148 -4.42 0.12 -12.83
C TYR A 148 -5.84 0.64 -12.58
N LEU A 149 -6.88 -0.12 -12.99
CA LEU A 149 -8.27 0.20 -12.65
C LEU A 149 -8.52 0.11 -11.13
N LEU A 150 -7.98 -0.93 -10.49
CA LEU A 150 -8.08 -1.08 -9.03
C LEU A 150 -7.30 0.00 -8.28
N VAL A 151 -6.10 0.35 -8.73
CA VAL A 151 -5.34 1.46 -8.14
C VAL A 151 -6.11 2.77 -8.26
N GLY A 152 -6.64 3.10 -9.44
CA GLY A 152 -7.42 4.32 -9.66
C GLY A 152 -8.64 4.42 -8.75
N SER A 153 -9.28 3.28 -8.39
CA SER A 153 -10.48 3.27 -7.55
C SER A 153 -10.18 3.13 -6.06
N LEU A 154 -9.35 2.16 -5.65
CA LEU A 154 -9.00 1.92 -4.25
C LEU A 154 -8.00 2.97 -3.71
N GLY A 155 -7.23 3.58 -4.59
CA GLY A 155 -6.30 4.67 -4.30
C GLY A 155 -6.91 6.07 -4.51
N PHE A 156 -8.21 6.18 -4.82
CA PHE A 156 -8.85 7.47 -5.11
C PHE A 156 -8.74 8.44 -3.93
N GLY A 157 -8.38 9.67 -4.22
CA GLY A 157 -8.29 10.75 -3.25
C GLY A 157 -6.89 11.06 -2.74
N GLY A 158 -5.85 10.35 -3.23
CA GLY A 158 -4.49 10.71 -2.88
C GLY A 158 -3.42 9.70 -3.28
N SER A 159 -2.17 10.13 -3.19
CA SER A 159 -0.98 9.30 -3.39
C SER A 159 -0.56 8.67 -2.06
N TYR A 160 -1.14 7.55 -1.75
CA TYR A 160 -0.88 6.88 -0.47
C TYR A 160 0.47 6.17 -0.45
N ALA A 161 1.10 6.15 0.72
CA ALA A 161 2.43 5.57 0.93
C ALA A 161 2.56 4.12 0.40
N VAL A 162 1.51 3.30 0.54
CA VAL A 162 1.50 1.93 0.01
C VAL A 162 1.57 1.89 -1.52
N VAL A 163 0.94 2.84 -2.21
CA VAL A 163 0.98 2.93 -3.69
C VAL A 163 2.39 3.28 -4.16
N VAL A 164 3.04 4.22 -3.48
CA VAL A 164 4.44 4.59 -3.74
C VAL A 164 5.40 3.43 -3.42
N ALA A 165 5.05 2.54 -2.48
CA ALA A 165 5.83 1.36 -2.13
C ALA A 165 5.68 0.19 -3.13
N LEU A 166 4.61 0.15 -3.96
CA LEU A 166 4.31 -0.96 -4.88
C LEU A 166 5.48 -1.39 -5.78
N PRO A 167 6.29 -0.49 -6.39
CA PRO A 167 7.40 -0.92 -7.24
C PRO A 167 8.43 -1.76 -6.48
N PHE A 168 8.71 -1.42 -5.22
CA PHE A 168 9.65 -2.16 -4.39
C PHE A 168 9.06 -3.51 -3.95
N LEU A 169 7.77 -3.54 -3.59
CA LEU A 169 7.06 -4.76 -3.26
C LEU A 169 7.03 -5.72 -4.47
N PHE A 170 6.65 -5.24 -5.65
CA PHE A 170 6.58 -6.08 -6.84
C PHE A 170 7.96 -6.41 -7.42
N TYR A 171 8.99 -5.59 -7.19
CA TYR A 171 10.37 -5.98 -7.49
C TYR A 171 10.80 -7.18 -6.63
N SER A 172 10.55 -7.12 -5.32
CA SER A 172 10.80 -8.26 -4.44
C SER A 172 10.07 -9.50 -4.90
N PHE A 173 8.79 -9.37 -5.24
CA PHE A 173 8.00 -10.47 -5.78
C PHE A 173 8.52 -10.98 -7.12
N SER A 174 9.02 -10.10 -8.00
CA SER A 174 9.56 -10.53 -9.30
C SER A 174 10.79 -11.43 -9.15
N LEU A 175 11.62 -11.19 -8.14
CA LEU A 175 12.76 -12.06 -7.81
C LEU A 175 12.30 -13.40 -7.22
N VAL A 176 11.25 -13.39 -6.39
CA VAL A 176 10.60 -14.62 -5.90
C VAL A 176 10.00 -15.40 -7.06
N ALA A 177 9.31 -14.73 -8.00
CA ALA A 177 8.70 -15.37 -9.17
C ALA A 177 9.75 -16.02 -10.08
N ASP A 178 10.90 -15.36 -10.29
CA ASP A 178 12.04 -15.93 -11.03
C ASP A 178 12.59 -17.19 -10.34
N TYR A 179 12.71 -17.20 -9.01
CA TYR A 179 13.10 -18.38 -8.24
C TYR A 179 12.06 -19.52 -8.32
N LEU A 180 10.77 -19.18 -8.21
CA LEU A 180 9.70 -20.18 -8.33
C LEU A 180 9.62 -20.81 -9.74
N ASP A 181 10.01 -20.06 -10.78
CA ASP A 181 10.07 -20.58 -12.15
C ASP A 181 11.32 -21.46 -12.37
N ASP A 182 12.46 -21.04 -11.82
CA ASP A 182 13.73 -21.80 -11.86
C ASP A 182 14.41 -21.83 -10.48
N PRO A 183 14.15 -22.88 -9.67
CA PRO A 183 14.74 -23.01 -8.33
C PRO A 183 16.26 -23.23 -8.28
N SER A 184 16.93 -23.35 -9.42
CA SER A 184 18.40 -23.36 -9.50
C SER A 184 18.98 -21.94 -9.44
N ASN A 185 18.18 -20.93 -9.75
CA ASN A 185 18.56 -19.52 -9.72
C ASN A 185 18.36 -18.90 -8.34
N ASP A 186 19.31 -19.14 -7.43
CA ASP A 186 19.27 -18.66 -6.04
C ASP A 186 19.85 -17.24 -5.87
N LYS A 187 19.83 -16.46 -6.94
CA LYS A 187 20.39 -15.11 -6.94
C LYS A 187 19.29 -14.08 -6.68
N GLY A 188 19.52 -13.20 -5.69
CA GLY A 188 18.64 -12.03 -5.50
C GLY A 188 18.00 -11.90 -4.14
N PHE A 189 18.13 -12.87 -3.23
CA PHE A 189 17.51 -12.79 -1.90
C PHE A 189 17.99 -11.58 -1.07
N LEU A 190 19.26 -11.21 -1.18
CA LEU A 190 19.77 -9.97 -0.60
C LEU A 190 19.01 -8.74 -1.15
N ARG A 191 18.77 -8.70 -2.47
CA ARG A 191 18.03 -7.61 -3.12
C ARG A 191 16.55 -7.58 -2.74
N ILE A 192 15.94 -8.75 -2.46
CA ILE A 192 14.59 -8.84 -1.91
C ILE A 192 14.54 -8.08 -0.59
N GLY A 193 15.47 -8.38 0.33
CA GLY A 193 15.55 -7.70 1.61
C GLY A 193 15.75 -6.18 1.49
N MET A 194 16.70 -5.76 0.67
CA MET A 194 16.95 -4.32 0.42
C MET A 194 15.70 -3.61 -0.12
N SER A 195 15.00 -4.22 -1.06
CA SER A 195 13.78 -3.67 -1.63
C SER A 195 12.64 -3.60 -0.62
N LEU A 196 12.47 -4.65 0.20
CA LEU A 196 11.49 -4.64 1.29
C LEU A 196 11.82 -3.58 2.34
N ALA A 197 13.09 -3.30 2.63
CA ALA A 197 13.48 -2.23 3.53
C ALA A 197 13.13 -0.84 2.98
N LEU A 198 13.35 -0.59 1.69
CA LEU A 198 12.89 0.65 1.04
C LEU A 198 11.37 0.79 1.09
N ALA A 199 10.64 -0.29 0.80
CA ALA A 199 9.18 -0.31 0.92
C ALA A 199 8.72 -0.07 2.36
N PHE A 200 9.43 -0.63 3.36
CA PHE A 200 9.15 -0.42 4.78
C PHE A 200 9.28 1.05 5.17
N PHE A 201 10.33 1.73 4.74
CA PHE A 201 10.48 3.15 5.00
C PHE A 201 9.54 4.06 4.17
N LEU A 202 8.75 3.49 3.26
CA LEU A 202 7.62 4.17 2.63
C LEU A 202 6.32 3.85 3.37
N SER A 203 5.96 2.58 3.52
CA SER A 203 4.69 2.12 4.07
C SER A 203 4.91 0.88 4.96
N PRO A 204 5.18 1.05 6.28
CA PRO A 204 5.66 -0.01 7.15
C PRO A 204 4.71 -1.21 7.26
N ILE A 205 3.47 -1.01 7.73
CA ILE A 205 2.53 -2.10 8.00
C ILE A 205 2.17 -2.89 6.75
N PRO A 206 1.76 -2.28 5.61
CA PRO A 206 1.54 -3.01 4.37
C PRO A 206 2.76 -3.79 3.88
N THR A 207 3.98 -3.25 4.09
CA THR A 207 5.22 -3.94 3.74
C THR A 207 5.48 -5.16 4.59
N ILE A 208 5.27 -5.09 5.92
CA ILE A 208 5.40 -6.25 6.82
C ILE A 208 4.45 -7.37 6.40
N LEU A 209 3.18 -7.04 6.13
CA LEU A 209 2.18 -8.00 5.68
C LEU A 209 2.55 -8.64 4.34
N PHE A 210 3.07 -7.85 3.41
CA PHE A 210 3.53 -8.35 2.12
C PHE A 210 4.80 -9.21 2.25
N ALA A 211 5.75 -8.81 3.09
CA ALA A 211 6.94 -9.61 3.39
C ALA A 211 6.58 -10.97 4.00
N ALA A 212 5.60 -10.99 4.93
CA ALA A 212 5.05 -12.23 5.47
C ALA A 212 4.39 -13.09 4.38
N THR A 213 3.64 -12.48 3.46
CA THR A 213 3.07 -13.16 2.28
C THR A 213 4.16 -13.82 1.43
N LEU A 214 5.27 -13.11 1.14
CA LEU A 214 6.39 -13.65 0.39
C LEU A 214 7.10 -14.77 1.14
N ALA A 215 7.34 -14.59 2.44
CA ALA A 215 7.96 -15.61 3.29
C ALA A 215 7.12 -16.89 3.33
N LEU A 216 5.80 -16.79 3.55
CA LEU A 216 4.88 -17.94 3.52
C LEU A 216 4.89 -18.64 2.16
N SER A 217 4.92 -17.88 1.06
CA SER A 217 4.98 -18.44 -0.29
C SER A 217 6.29 -19.19 -0.53
N LEU A 218 7.44 -18.62 -0.15
CA LEU A 218 8.76 -19.23 -0.28
C LEU A 218 8.91 -20.47 0.60
N PHE A 219 8.56 -20.37 1.90
CA PHE A 219 8.64 -21.52 2.80
C PHE A 219 7.69 -22.63 2.37
N GLY A 220 6.45 -22.31 2.01
CA GLY A 220 5.48 -23.28 1.52
C GLY A 220 6.00 -24.02 0.28
N PHE A 221 6.58 -23.30 -0.68
CA PHE A 221 7.17 -23.89 -1.88
C PHE A 221 8.40 -24.77 -1.53
N ASN A 222 9.34 -24.27 -0.72
CA ASN A 222 10.54 -25.01 -0.35
C ASN A 222 10.23 -26.27 0.48
N ILE A 223 9.23 -26.22 1.37
CA ILE A 223 8.76 -27.40 2.12
C ILE A 223 8.17 -28.43 1.16
N ALA A 224 7.33 -28.01 0.20
CA ALA A 224 6.76 -28.90 -0.80
C ALA A 224 7.82 -29.56 -1.71
N GLN A 225 8.98 -28.90 -1.86
CA GLN A 225 10.15 -29.43 -2.59
C GLN A 225 11.18 -30.16 -1.71
N HIS A 226 10.87 -30.39 -0.42
CA HIS A 226 11.80 -30.98 0.56
C HIS A 226 13.13 -30.19 0.74
N ARG A 227 13.10 -28.86 0.58
CA ARG A 227 14.27 -27.95 0.65
C ARG A 227 14.19 -26.95 1.80
N PHE A 228 13.73 -27.36 2.97
CA PHE A 228 13.50 -26.46 4.11
C PHE A 228 14.75 -25.67 4.53
N ALA A 229 15.92 -26.33 4.64
CA ALA A 229 17.17 -25.65 5.01
C ALA A 229 17.55 -24.54 4.01
N HIS A 230 17.26 -24.76 2.72
CA HIS A 230 17.47 -23.77 1.68
C HIS A 230 16.54 -22.55 1.86
N GLY A 231 15.28 -22.77 2.23
CA GLY A 231 14.35 -21.69 2.56
C GLY A 231 14.84 -20.84 3.75
N LEU A 232 15.46 -21.44 4.76
CA LEU A 232 16.07 -20.71 5.87
C LEU A 232 17.25 -19.83 5.40
N TYR A 233 18.13 -20.37 4.56
CA TYR A 233 19.22 -19.58 3.97
C TYR A 233 18.68 -18.36 3.21
N GLN A 234 17.66 -18.54 2.39
CA GLN A 234 17.01 -17.46 1.63
C GLN A 234 16.41 -16.39 2.55
N PHE A 235 15.76 -16.82 3.63
CA PHE A 235 15.23 -15.92 4.65
C PHE A 235 16.33 -15.09 5.31
N PHE A 236 17.42 -15.71 5.77
CA PHE A 236 18.52 -14.97 6.39
C PHE A 236 19.25 -14.05 5.40
N ALA A 237 19.41 -14.45 4.14
CA ALA A 237 19.96 -13.59 3.10
C ALA A 237 19.06 -12.37 2.87
N SER A 238 17.74 -12.53 2.88
CA SER A 238 16.79 -11.42 2.78
C SER A 238 16.83 -10.54 4.04
N ALA A 239 16.91 -11.11 5.23
CA ALA A 239 17.05 -10.38 6.49
C ALA A 239 18.33 -9.53 6.52
N LEU A 240 19.45 -10.09 6.04
CA LEU A 240 20.70 -9.34 5.90
C LEU A 240 20.52 -8.16 4.91
N GLY A 241 19.90 -8.41 3.75
CA GLY A 241 19.62 -7.35 2.77
C GLY A 241 18.73 -6.24 3.34
N PHE A 242 17.71 -6.62 4.12
CA PHE A 242 16.85 -5.66 4.83
C PHE A 242 17.66 -4.81 5.80
N SER A 243 18.52 -5.44 6.60
CA SER A 243 19.37 -4.77 7.60
C SER A 243 20.31 -3.74 6.98
N LEU A 244 20.88 -4.01 5.79
CA LEU A 244 21.80 -3.09 5.10
C LEU A 244 21.16 -1.72 4.77
N ILE A 245 19.86 -1.68 4.56
CA ILE A 245 19.11 -0.44 4.30
C ILE A 245 18.46 0.08 5.59
N PHE A 246 17.95 -0.83 6.42
CA PHE A 246 17.22 -0.47 7.64
C PHE A 246 18.10 0.28 8.64
N TYR A 247 19.31 -0.21 8.91
CA TYR A 247 20.18 0.43 9.90
C TYR A 247 20.63 1.85 9.52
N PRO A 248 21.12 2.15 8.30
CA PRO A 248 21.50 3.51 7.94
C PRO A 248 20.33 4.51 8.03
N ILE A 249 19.14 4.14 7.53
CA ILE A 249 17.98 5.03 7.56
C ILE A 249 17.42 5.13 8.98
N GLY A 250 17.32 4.01 9.70
CA GLY A 250 16.87 3.98 11.10
C GLY A 250 17.81 4.77 12.02
N TYR A 251 19.13 4.70 11.77
CA TYR A 251 20.10 5.47 12.54
C TYR A 251 19.92 6.99 12.38
N TYR A 252 19.44 7.45 11.24
CA TYR A 252 19.08 8.86 11.07
C TYR A 252 18.01 9.29 12.08
N THR A 253 16.99 8.47 12.33
CA THR A 253 15.95 8.80 13.33
C THR A 253 16.48 8.81 14.76
N VAL A 254 17.53 8.02 15.05
CA VAL A 254 18.24 8.07 16.34
C VAL A 254 19.04 9.38 16.48
N LEU A 255 19.75 9.79 15.43
CA LEU A 255 20.51 11.04 15.42
C LEU A 255 19.64 12.29 15.58
N THR A 256 18.44 12.26 15.00
CA THR A 256 17.47 13.37 15.11
C THR A 256 16.62 13.32 16.38
N GLY A 257 16.77 12.29 17.23
CA GLY A 257 15.98 12.11 18.45
C GLY A 257 14.53 11.65 18.21
N THR A 258 14.14 11.34 16.96
CA THR A 258 12.76 11.01 16.58
C THR A 258 12.46 9.49 16.59
N PHE A 259 13.41 8.64 16.98
CA PHE A 259 13.31 7.18 16.86
C PHE A 259 12.13 6.60 17.66
N GLY A 260 11.93 7.05 18.91
CA GLY A 260 10.83 6.58 19.76
C GLY A 260 9.47 6.93 19.16
N ASP A 261 9.28 8.18 18.74
CA ASP A 261 8.06 8.66 18.11
C ASP A 261 7.80 7.96 16.77
N ALA A 262 8.84 7.75 15.96
CA ALA A 262 8.73 7.03 14.69
C ALA A 262 8.23 5.60 14.88
N ILE A 263 8.69 4.89 15.92
CA ILE A 263 8.19 3.53 16.24
C ILE A 263 6.75 3.59 16.72
N SER A 264 6.43 4.45 17.70
CA SER A 264 5.09 4.61 18.25
C SER A 264 4.08 4.93 17.15
N HIS A 265 4.37 5.90 16.30
CA HIS A 265 3.50 6.27 15.18
C HIS A 265 3.35 5.14 14.13
N THR A 266 4.41 4.39 13.87
CA THR A 266 4.36 3.23 12.96
C THR A 266 3.48 2.11 13.51
N LEU A 267 3.51 1.86 14.83
CA LEU A 267 2.72 0.81 15.48
C LEU A 267 1.27 1.22 15.76
N TYR A 268 0.95 2.50 15.71
CA TYR A 268 -0.39 3.02 15.96
C TYR A 268 -1.54 2.24 15.27
N PRO A 269 -1.46 1.83 13.98
CA PRO A 269 -2.53 1.04 13.37
C PRO A 269 -2.76 -0.32 14.03
N ILE A 270 -1.76 -0.86 14.74
CA ILE A 270 -1.85 -2.12 15.49
C ILE A 270 -2.41 -1.85 16.88
N ASP A 271 -1.96 -0.79 17.55
CA ASP A 271 -2.38 -0.41 18.90
C ASP A 271 -3.86 -0.03 18.97
N THR A 272 -4.43 0.40 17.86
CA THR A 272 -5.86 0.75 17.76
C THR A 272 -6.78 -0.43 17.40
N LEU A 273 -6.26 -1.66 17.32
CA LEU A 273 -7.08 -2.84 17.03
C LEU A 273 -7.90 -3.26 18.25
N SER A 274 -9.18 -3.51 18.06
CA SER A 274 -10.04 -4.08 19.10
C SER A 274 -11.25 -4.78 18.51
N LEU A 275 -11.62 -5.91 19.11
CA LEU A 275 -12.84 -6.62 18.80
C LEU A 275 -14.01 -6.16 19.69
N PHE A 276 -13.75 -5.92 20.98
CA PHE A 276 -14.81 -5.72 22.00
C PHE A 276 -15.10 -4.25 22.30
N SER A 277 -14.10 -3.36 22.16
CA SER A 277 -14.24 -1.93 22.46
C SER A 277 -14.21 -1.06 21.20
N ASN A 278 -14.63 -1.60 20.06
CA ASN A 278 -14.63 -0.89 18.79
C ASN A 278 -16.07 -0.43 18.44
N ALA A 279 -16.34 0.87 18.64
CA ALA A 279 -17.62 1.47 18.29
C ALA A 279 -17.92 1.42 16.78
N ASN A 280 -16.87 1.40 15.94
CA ASN A 280 -16.97 1.40 14.47
C ASN A 280 -17.03 -0.01 13.87
N LEU A 281 -17.01 -1.07 14.69
CA LEU A 281 -16.86 -2.46 14.22
C LEU A 281 -17.93 -2.84 13.19
N MET A 282 -19.21 -2.57 13.49
CA MET A 282 -20.33 -2.95 12.60
C MET A 282 -20.28 -2.18 11.27
N GLU A 283 -19.92 -0.91 11.31
CA GLU A 283 -19.74 -0.08 10.11
C GLU A 283 -18.57 -0.58 9.27
N ASN A 284 -17.43 -0.89 9.90
CA ASN A 284 -16.26 -1.46 9.23
C ASN A 284 -16.59 -2.82 8.60
N VAL A 285 -17.27 -3.73 9.32
CA VAL A 285 -17.69 -5.03 8.79
C VAL A 285 -18.60 -4.85 7.59
N ALA A 286 -19.60 -3.98 7.68
CA ALA A 286 -20.53 -3.73 6.58
C ALA A 286 -19.79 -3.17 5.36
N PHE A 287 -18.99 -2.13 5.53
CA PHE A 287 -18.30 -1.47 4.43
C PHE A 287 -17.24 -2.37 3.77
N TYR A 288 -16.26 -2.88 4.55
CA TYR A 288 -15.20 -3.71 4.00
C TYR A 288 -15.71 -5.09 3.54
N GLY A 289 -16.74 -5.62 4.18
CA GLY A 289 -17.42 -6.86 3.77
C GLY A 289 -18.13 -6.70 2.43
N LEU A 290 -18.98 -5.68 2.27
CA LEU A 290 -19.66 -5.40 1.00
C LEU A 290 -18.67 -5.08 -0.12
N LEU A 291 -17.62 -4.32 0.19
CA LEU A 291 -16.57 -4.02 -0.78
C LEU A 291 -15.81 -5.29 -1.19
N SER A 292 -15.51 -6.19 -0.24
CA SER A 292 -14.85 -7.46 -0.52
C SER A 292 -15.67 -8.35 -1.46
N ILE A 293 -17.00 -8.34 -1.30
CA ILE A 293 -17.91 -9.00 -2.24
C ILE A 293 -17.88 -8.27 -3.59
N GLY A 294 -18.03 -6.94 -3.56
CA GLY A 294 -18.08 -6.10 -4.75
C GLY A 294 -16.83 -6.23 -5.63
N VAL A 295 -15.65 -6.13 -5.05
CA VAL A 295 -14.37 -6.29 -5.77
C VAL A 295 -14.06 -7.75 -6.09
N GLY A 296 -14.83 -8.72 -5.57
CA GLY A 296 -14.61 -10.15 -5.80
C GLY A 296 -13.46 -10.73 -4.97
N ILE A 297 -13.08 -10.09 -3.86
CA ILE A 297 -12.00 -10.54 -2.97
C ILE A 297 -12.31 -11.93 -2.41
N LEU A 298 -13.56 -12.18 -1.97
CA LEU A 298 -13.96 -13.47 -1.40
C LEU A 298 -13.81 -14.61 -2.42
N THR A 299 -14.21 -14.40 -3.67
CA THR A 299 -14.05 -15.40 -4.73
C THR A 299 -12.60 -15.65 -5.07
N LEU A 300 -11.75 -14.62 -5.03
CA LEU A 300 -10.31 -14.74 -5.25
C LEU A 300 -9.62 -15.50 -4.12
N ILE A 301 -9.95 -15.22 -2.86
CA ILE A 301 -9.44 -15.96 -1.69
C ILE A 301 -9.87 -17.43 -1.76
N PHE A 302 -11.16 -17.69 -2.02
CA PHE A 302 -11.66 -19.06 -2.16
C PHE A 302 -10.95 -19.81 -3.29
N SER A 303 -10.83 -19.19 -4.47
CA SER A 303 -10.05 -19.72 -5.58
C SER A 303 -8.57 -19.94 -5.21
N GLY A 304 -8.00 -19.00 -4.41
CA GLY A 304 -6.63 -19.07 -3.96
C GLY A 304 -6.34 -20.26 -3.05
N LEU A 305 -7.24 -20.56 -2.13
CA LEU A 305 -7.05 -21.60 -1.12
C LEU A 305 -7.45 -23.00 -1.61
N PHE A 306 -8.50 -23.11 -2.45
CA PHE A 306 -9.15 -24.39 -2.73
C PHE A 306 -9.04 -24.89 -4.19
N GLN A 307 -8.67 -24.04 -5.15
CA GLN A 307 -8.48 -24.50 -6.51
C GLN A 307 -7.12 -25.15 -6.73
N THR A 308 -7.10 -26.27 -7.45
CA THR A 308 -5.86 -26.93 -7.88
C THR A 308 -5.08 -26.06 -8.86
N LYS A 309 -3.85 -25.74 -8.50
CA LYS A 309 -2.89 -24.94 -9.27
C LYS A 309 -1.54 -25.67 -9.29
N SER A 310 -0.61 -25.21 -10.11
CA SER A 310 0.77 -25.68 -10.00
C SER A 310 1.37 -25.34 -8.63
N ALA A 311 2.39 -26.09 -8.18
CA ALA A 311 3.01 -25.89 -6.87
C ALA A 311 3.45 -24.44 -6.64
N LYS A 312 4.04 -23.79 -7.67
CA LYS A 312 4.47 -22.38 -7.62
C LYS A 312 3.29 -21.41 -7.48
N GLN A 313 2.21 -21.63 -8.25
CA GLN A 313 1.02 -20.78 -8.16
C GLN A 313 0.25 -21.00 -6.84
N SER A 314 0.18 -22.25 -6.35
CA SER A 314 -0.46 -22.57 -5.07
C SER A 314 0.25 -21.92 -3.91
N ALA A 315 1.59 -21.94 -3.87
CA ALA A 315 2.37 -21.31 -2.82
C ALA A 315 2.10 -19.80 -2.74
N VAL A 316 2.15 -19.10 -3.88
CA VAL A 316 1.83 -17.66 -3.96
C VAL A 316 0.37 -17.38 -3.60
N SER A 317 -0.54 -18.22 -4.08
CA SER A 317 -1.98 -18.04 -3.87
C SER A 317 -2.38 -18.18 -2.40
N ILE A 318 -1.84 -19.18 -1.70
CA ILE A 318 -2.07 -19.38 -0.27
C ILE A 318 -1.49 -18.20 0.53
N GLY A 319 -0.23 -17.84 0.28
CA GLY A 319 0.41 -16.71 0.96
C GLY A 319 -0.36 -15.41 0.75
N ALA A 320 -0.74 -15.09 -0.49
CA ALA A 320 -1.50 -13.89 -0.82
C ALA A 320 -2.92 -13.90 -0.23
N SER A 321 -3.59 -15.06 -0.18
CA SER A 321 -4.90 -15.19 0.48
C SER A 321 -4.81 -14.91 1.98
N LEU A 322 -3.81 -15.47 2.66
CA LEU A 322 -3.59 -15.23 4.08
C LEU A 322 -3.21 -13.76 4.35
N GLY A 323 -2.30 -13.20 3.54
CA GLY A 323 -1.93 -11.78 3.64
C GLY A 323 -3.12 -10.85 3.46
N LEU A 324 -4.00 -11.13 2.48
CA LEU A 324 -5.21 -10.34 2.25
C LEU A 324 -6.24 -10.49 3.38
N LEU A 325 -6.43 -11.71 3.92
CA LEU A 325 -7.30 -11.94 5.08
C LEU A 325 -6.82 -11.17 6.31
N VAL A 326 -5.52 -11.19 6.59
CA VAL A 326 -4.95 -10.42 7.71
C VAL A 326 -5.13 -8.91 7.47
N THR A 327 -4.87 -8.42 6.25
CA THR A 327 -5.09 -7.01 5.92
C THR A 327 -6.54 -6.60 6.14
N LEU A 328 -7.50 -7.40 5.67
CA LEU A 328 -8.93 -7.14 5.91
C LEU A 328 -9.29 -7.18 7.39
N ALA A 329 -8.73 -8.12 8.14
CA ALA A 329 -8.94 -8.17 9.59
C ALA A 329 -8.43 -6.92 10.30
N LEU A 330 -7.24 -6.40 9.93
CA LEU A 330 -6.72 -5.15 10.48
C LEU A 330 -7.63 -3.95 10.16
N LEU A 331 -8.16 -3.88 8.93
CA LEU A 331 -9.10 -2.82 8.54
C LEU A 331 -10.41 -2.88 9.33
N ILE A 332 -10.97 -4.08 9.51
CA ILE A 332 -12.24 -4.29 10.23
C ILE A 332 -12.08 -4.02 11.72
N LEU A 333 -10.99 -4.47 12.35
CA LEU A 333 -10.76 -4.35 13.78
C LEU A 333 -10.27 -2.97 14.22
N SER A 334 -9.90 -2.08 13.29
CA SER A 334 -9.44 -0.73 13.61
C SER A 334 -10.53 0.10 14.28
N LYS A 335 -10.20 0.75 15.40
CA LYS A 335 -11.09 1.73 16.09
C LYS A 335 -11.18 3.07 15.37
N GLU A 336 -10.29 3.34 14.44
CA GLU A 336 -10.31 4.56 13.66
C GLU A 336 -11.62 4.67 12.84
N PRO A 337 -12.14 5.88 12.63
CA PRO A 337 -13.24 6.10 11.72
C PRO A 337 -12.96 5.56 10.33
N LEU A 338 -14.02 5.22 9.61
CA LEU A 338 -13.93 4.66 8.27
C LEU A 338 -13.36 5.68 7.27
N HIS A 339 -12.21 5.34 6.68
CA HIS A 339 -11.58 6.17 5.65
C HIS A 339 -11.26 5.33 4.41
N GLY A 340 -11.71 5.80 3.24
CA GLY A 340 -11.45 5.16 1.95
C GLY A 340 -9.95 4.99 1.63
N SER A 341 -9.11 5.89 2.13
CA SER A 341 -7.64 5.85 1.96
C SER A 341 -6.99 4.54 2.41
N ARG A 342 -7.59 3.82 3.36
CA ARG A 342 -7.06 2.56 3.88
C ARG A 342 -7.23 1.39 2.91
N LEU A 343 -8.15 1.51 1.95
CA LEU A 343 -8.40 0.47 0.95
C LEU A 343 -7.18 0.17 0.08
N ALA A 344 -6.31 1.14 -0.13
CA ALA A 344 -5.07 0.94 -0.88
C ALA A 344 -4.17 -0.16 -0.28
N ALA A 345 -4.28 -0.44 1.04
CA ALA A 345 -3.49 -1.47 1.71
C ALA A 345 -3.78 -2.90 1.21
N ILE A 346 -4.94 -3.15 0.61
CA ILE A 346 -5.27 -4.47 0.05
C ILE A 346 -4.61 -4.72 -1.32
N LEU A 347 -4.18 -3.67 -2.03
CA LEU A 347 -3.69 -3.74 -3.42
C LEU A 347 -2.55 -4.76 -3.62
N PRO A 348 -1.51 -4.83 -2.79
CA PRO A 348 -0.40 -5.75 -3.01
C PRO A 348 -0.85 -7.21 -3.07
N SER A 349 -1.51 -7.70 -2.01
CA SER A 349 -1.96 -9.09 -1.92
C SER A 349 -3.09 -9.42 -2.91
N LEU A 350 -4.03 -8.49 -3.13
CA LEU A 350 -5.10 -8.64 -4.11
C LEU A 350 -4.53 -8.83 -5.52
N THR A 351 -3.51 -8.04 -5.88
CA THR A 351 -2.86 -8.14 -7.20
C THR A 351 -2.17 -9.49 -7.39
N LEU A 352 -1.51 -10.04 -6.35
CA LEU A 352 -0.92 -11.38 -6.41
C LEU A 352 -1.99 -12.46 -6.59
N LEU A 353 -3.14 -12.36 -5.94
CA LEU A 353 -4.25 -13.30 -6.15
C LEU A 353 -4.80 -13.23 -7.57
N LEU A 354 -4.95 -12.05 -8.15
CA LEU A 354 -5.35 -11.88 -9.54
C LEU A 354 -4.33 -12.52 -10.48
N LEU A 355 -3.02 -12.36 -10.21
CA LEU A 355 -1.95 -12.99 -10.98
C LEU A 355 -2.05 -14.50 -10.96
N THR A 356 -2.28 -15.12 -9.80
CA THR A 356 -2.39 -16.59 -9.67
C THR A 356 -3.63 -17.18 -10.32
N ASN A 357 -4.59 -16.35 -10.75
CA ASN A 357 -5.75 -16.76 -11.56
C ASN A 357 -5.47 -16.75 -13.08
N ILE A 358 -4.26 -16.37 -13.51
CA ILE A 358 -3.81 -16.55 -14.89
C ILE A 358 -3.55 -18.04 -15.11
N ARG A 359 -4.16 -18.63 -16.14
CA ARG A 359 -3.92 -20.04 -16.50
C ARG A 359 -2.54 -20.18 -17.11
N GLU A 360 -1.78 -21.18 -16.65
CA GLU A 360 -0.50 -21.52 -17.27
C GLU A 360 -0.70 -21.97 -18.71
N GLY A 361 0.22 -21.57 -19.60
CA GLY A 361 0.25 -22.08 -20.98
C GLY A 361 0.64 -23.57 -20.95
N SER A 362 -0.24 -24.45 -21.40
CA SER A 362 0.14 -25.84 -21.64
C SER A 362 1.13 -25.88 -22.80
N SER A 363 2.40 -26.11 -22.51
CA SER A 363 3.47 -26.26 -23.50
C SER A 363 3.36 -27.57 -24.30
N ASP A 364 2.48 -28.48 -23.92
CA ASP A 364 2.29 -29.75 -24.58
C ASP A 364 0.81 -30.13 -24.72
N ARG A 365 0.29 -29.89 -25.90
CA ARG A 365 -0.56 -30.78 -26.65
C ARG A 365 -0.87 -30.14 -28.00
N ILE A 366 -0.14 -30.55 -29.04
CA ILE A 366 -0.60 -30.46 -30.42
C ILE A 366 -1.87 -31.29 -30.51
N SER A 367 -2.96 -30.78 -30.00
CA SER A 367 -4.29 -31.29 -30.25
C SER A 367 -4.72 -30.73 -31.60
N ARG A 368 -4.75 -31.61 -32.62
CA ARG A 368 -5.23 -31.38 -33.98
C ARG A 368 -6.73 -31.03 -34.06
N SER A 369 -7.27 -30.36 -33.10
CA SER A 369 -8.64 -29.85 -33.11
C SER A 369 -8.63 -28.34 -33.38
N ARG A 370 -8.88 -27.96 -34.64
CA ARG A 370 -9.07 -26.60 -35.15
C ARG A 370 -10.34 -25.90 -34.60
N ARG A 371 -10.77 -26.17 -33.39
CA ARG A 371 -11.69 -25.27 -32.72
C ARG A 371 -10.84 -24.22 -31.99
N ARG A 372 -10.76 -23.02 -32.55
CA ARG A 372 -10.37 -21.81 -31.79
C ARG A 372 -11.23 -21.72 -30.53
N VAL A 373 -10.81 -22.38 -29.46
CA VAL A 373 -11.31 -22.07 -28.13
C VAL A 373 -10.89 -20.63 -27.91
N ARG A 374 -11.82 -19.70 -28.02
CA ARG A 374 -11.65 -18.31 -27.62
C ARG A 374 -11.16 -18.37 -26.17
N SER A 375 -9.84 -18.18 -25.94
CA SER A 375 -9.31 -18.12 -24.59
C SER A 375 -10.03 -16.95 -23.89
N SER A 376 -10.86 -17.27 -22.91
CA SER A 376 -11.57 -16.25 -22.17
C SER A 376 -10.53 -15.32 -21.53
N SER A 377 -10.60 -14.04 -21.81
CA SER A 377 -9.67 -13.04 -21.28
C SER A 377 -9.67 -13.08 -19.76
N LEU A 378 -8.52 -12.83 -19.10
CA LEU A 378 -8.43 -12.71 -17.64
C LEU A 378 -9.47 -11.70 -17.11
N PHE A 379 -9.51 -10.53 -17.73
CA PHE A 379 -10.45 -9.47 -17.41
C PHE A 379 -11.91 -9.94 -17.52
N GLY A 380 -12.25 -10.59 -18.63
CA GLY A 380 -13.61 -11.11 -18.83
C GLY A 380 -13.99 -12.21 -17.83
N ARG A 381 -13.04 -13.07 -17.43
CA ARG A 381 -13.26 -14.10 -16.38
C ARG A 381 -13.46 -13.46 -15.01
N TYR A 382 -12.61 -12.50 -14.66
CA TYR A 382 -12.73 -11.78 -13.40
C TYR A 382 -14.09 -11.09 -13.27
N LEU A 383 -14.53 -10.36 -14.30
CA LEU A 383 -15.82 -9.67 -14.29
C LEU A 383 -17.00 -10.65 -14.27
N LYS A 384 -17.02 -11.64 -15.16
CA LYS A 384 -18.12 -12.62 -15.25
C LYS A 384 -18.19 -13.52 -14.02
N GLY A 385 -17.03 -13.95 -13.49
CA GLY A 385 -16.96 -14.77 -12.28
C GLY A 385 -17.47 -14.07 -11.04
N ASN A 386 -17.49 -12.74 -11.05
CA ASN A 386 -18.01 -11.90 -9.96
C ASN A 386 -19.29 -11.13 -10.35
N PHE A 387 -20.07 -11.64 -11.33
CA PHE A 387 -21.34 -11.02 -11.77
C PHE A 387 -21.24 -9.51 -12.10
N TYR A 388 -20.12 -9.08 -12.66
CA TYR A 388 -19.79 -7.67 -12.96
C TYR A 388 -19.79 -6.72 -11.75
N LEU A 389 -19.90 -7.23 -10.52
CA LEU A 389 -19.84 -6.42 -9.29
C LEU A 389 -18.55 -5.59 -9.18
N PRO A 390 -17.34 -6.04 -9.65
CA PRO A 390 -16.16 -5.19 -9.61
C PRO A 390 -16.31 -3.85 -10.35
N LEU A 391 -17.06 -3.82 -11.45
CA LEU A 391 -17.34 -2.54 -12.12
C LEU A 391 -18.24 -1.64 -11.29
N VAL A 392 -19.25 -2.21 -10.63
CA VAL A 392 -20.14 -1.46 -9.74
C VAL A 392 -19.35 -0.91 -8.55
N ALA A 393 -18.48 -1.72 -7.93
CA ALA A 393 -17.63 -1.29 -6.82
C ALA A 393 -16.67 -0.16 -7.23
N ILE A 394 -16.03 -0.26 -8.39
CA ILE A 394 -15.16 0.78 -8.93
C ILE A 394 -15.94 2.10 -9.13
N VAL A 395 -17.08 2.04 -9.79
CA VAL A 395 -17.94 3.22 -10.00
C VAL A 395 -18.39 3.82 -8.68
N TYR A 396 -18.80 2.99 -7.73
CA TYR A 396 -19.20 3.44 -6.39
C TYR A 396 -18.07 4.19 -5.68
N LEU A 397 -16.86 3.61 -5.64
CA LEU A 397 -15.70 4.23 -4.97
C LEU A 397 -15.29 5.57 -5.61
N LEU A 398 -15.38 5.68 -6.92
CA LEU A 398 -15.05 6.92 -7.63
C LEU A 398 -16.14 7.98 -7.47
N PHE A 399 -17.41 7.56 -7.44
CA PHE A 399 -18.54 8.48 -7.41
C PHE A 399 -18.89 8.95 -5.99
N LEU A 400 -18.63 8.14 -4.96
CA LEU A 400 -18.98 8.46 -3.57
C LEU A 400 -18.39 9.80 -3.08
N PRO A 401 -17.10 10.14 -3.28
CA PRO A 401 -16.54 11.43 -2.89
C PRO A 401 -17.17 12.60 -3.66
N VAL A 402 -17.48 12.40 -4.95
CA VAL A 402 -18.17 13.40 -5.78
C VAL A 402 -19.57 13.67 -5.24
N LEU A 403 -20.32 12.61 -4.95
CA LEU A 403 -21.65 12.71 -4.36
C LEU A 403 -21.60 13.43 -3.01
N SER A 404 -20.65 13.06 -2.15
CA SER A 404 -20.47 13.69 -0.84
C SER A 404 -20.22 15.20 -0.97
N ARG A 405 -19.23 15.61 -1.78
CA ARG A 405 -18.86 17.03 -1.91
C ARG A 405 -19.92 17.89 -2.58
N TYR A 406 -20.47 17.44 -3.71
CA TYR A 406 -21.28 18.31 -4.57
C TYR A 406 -22.79 18.16 -4.36
N ILE A 407 -23.24 17.07 -3.75
CA ILE A 407 -24.67 16.78 -3.58
C ILE A 407 -25.06 16.71 -2.09
N SER A 408 -24.34 15.91 -1.27
CA SER A 408 -24.74 15.71 0.12
C SER A 408 -24.33 16.85 1.06
N HIS A 409 -23.14 17.44 0.85
CA HIS A 409 -22.55 18.41 1.76
C HIS A 409 -21.92 19.64 1.05
N PRO A 410 -22.58 20.24 0.03
CA PRO A 410 -21.99 21.34 -0.74
C PRO A 410 -21.72 22.58 0.13
N THR A 411 -22.61 22.89 1.07
CA THR A 411 -22.50 24.02 1.99
C THR A 411 -21.32 23.88 2.94
N THR A 412 -21.08 22.68 3.49
CA THR A 412 -19.94 22.39 4.40
C THR A 412 -18.60 22.76 3.75
N TYR A 413 -18.40 22.38 2.49
CA TYR A 413 -17.15 22.70 1.79
C TYR A 413 -16.99 24.19 1.50
N GLN A 414 -18.06 24.87 1.09
CA GLN A 414 -18.04 26.31 0.82
C GLN A 414 -17.80 27.13 2.09
N GLU A 415 -18.51 26.82 3.19
CA GLU A 415 -18.32 27.48 4.49
C GLU A 415 -16.91 27.29 5.03
N ARG A 416 -16.34 26.08 4.88
CA ARG A 416 -14.95 25.79 5.28
C ARG A 416 -13.93 26.68 4.55
N GLU A 417 -14.08 26.86 3.23
CA GLU A 417 -13.20 27.71 2.42
C GLU A 417 -13.35 29.21 2.80
N GLN A 418 -14.57 29.68 3.02
CA GLN A 418 -14.85 31.05 3.45
C GLN A 418 -14.25 31.34 4.83
N LEU A 419 -14.44 30.43 5.79
CA LEU A 419 -13.91 30.59 7.14
C LEU A 419 -12.38 30.49 7.18
N ALA A 420 -11.78 29.67 6.34
CA ALA A 420 -10.31 29.64 6.20
C ALA A 420 -9.76 30.99 5.70
N SER A 421 -10.45 31.63 4.77
CA SER A 421 -10.11 32.97 4.29
C SER A 421 -10.25 34.03 5.39
N LEU A 422 -11.31 33.94 6.20
CA LEU A 422 -11.53 34.83 7.36
C LEU A 422 -10.43 34.64 8.42
N VAL A 423 -10.08 33.40 8.75
CA VAL A 423 -8.96 33.08 9.67
C VAL A 423 -7.67 33.69 9.15
N LYS A 424 -7.38 33.54 7.84
CA LYS A 424 -6.18 34.14 7.22
C LYS A 424 -6.13 35.66 7.38
N GLN A 425 -7.27 36.35 7.25
CA GLN A 425 -7.36 37.80 7.40
C GLN A 425 -7.23 38.28 8.87
N GLN A 426 -7.71 37.49 9.82
CA GLN A 426 -7.75 37.86 11.25
C GLN A 426 -6.55 37.37 12.07
N THR A 427 -5.61 36.66 11.46
CA THR A 427 -4.42 36.12 12.13
C THR A 427 -3.15 36.49 11.37
N SER A 428 -2.02 36.56 12.09
CA SER A 428 -0.69 36.73 11.50
C SER A 428 -0.10 35.37 11.05
N SER A 429 0.99 35.40 10.28
CA SER A 429 1.70 34.18 9.84
C SER A 429 2.25 33.35 11.01
N GLU A 430 2.55 34.00 12.12
CA GLU A 430 3.09 33.36 13.32
C GLU A 430 2.02 32.72 14.20
N ASP A 431 0.75 33.14 14.05
CA ASP A 431 -0.35 32.64 14.84
C ASP A 431 -0.67 31.18 14.48
N ARG A 432 -0.89 30.37 15.51
CA ARG A 432 -1.35 28.98 15.37
C ARG A 432 -2.87 28.93 15.40
N VAL A 433 -3.47 28.06 14.59
CA VAL A 433 -4.91 27.86 14.53
C VAL A 433 -5.23 26.37 14.61
N TYR A 434 -6.41 26.02 15.11
CA TYR A 434 -6.83 24.62 15.20
C TYR A 434 -8.16 24.36 14.48
N ALA A 435 -8.26 23.22 13.82
CA ALA A 435 -9.48 22.74 13.16
C ALA A 435 -10.06 21.55 13.95
N TRP A 436 -11.13 21.81 14.73
CA TRP A 436 -11.97 20.73 15.24
C TRP A 436 -12.94 20.28 14.14
N ASP A 437 -12.39 19.57 13.19
CA ASP A 437 -13.06 19.19 11.94
C ASP A 437 -12.64 17.78 11.53
N ASP A 438 -13.41 17.13 10.67
CA ASP A 438 -13.07 15.83 10.07
C ASP A 438 -12.00 15.92 8.97
N ARG A 439 -11.61 17.16 8.60
CA ARG A 439 -10.63 17.44 7.52
C ARG A 439 -9.67 18.56 7.91
N PRO A 440 -8.37 18.45 7.59
CA PRO A 440 -7.36 19.45 7.90
C PRO A 440 -7.22 20.56 6.83
N ASP A 441 -8.27 20.83 6.04
CA ASP A 441 -8.22 21.79 4.92
C ASP A 441 -7.91 23.22 5.40
N LEU A 442 -8.31 23.59 6.64
CA LEU A 442 -8.13 24.91 7.21
C LEU A 442 -6.68 25.41 7.11
N TYR A 443 -5.73 24.55 7.45
CA TYR A 443 -4.33 24.96 7.62
C TYR A 443 -3.69 25.45 6.32
N ARG A 444 -3.86 24.70 5.23
CA ARG A 444 -3.33 25.10 3.93
C ARG A 444 -4.09 26.29 3.33
N ALA A 445 -5.40 26.34 3.50
CA ALA A 445 -6.23 27.41 2.98
C ALA A 445 -5.99 28.74 3.70
N SER A 446 -5.75 28.70 5.03
CA SER A 446 -5.41 29.88 5.82
C SER A 446 -3.91 30.20 5.83
N GLU A 447 -3.05 29.28 5.36
CA GLU A 447 -1.58 29.35 5.47
C GLU A 447 -1.12 29.51 6.93
N ARG A 448 -1.73 28.75 7.84
CA ARG A 448 -1.41 28.76 9.28
C ARG A 448 -1.01 27.36 9.74
N LEU A 449 -0.11 27.30 10.72
CA LEU A 449 0.33 26.05 11.30
C LEU A 449 -0.61 25.62 12.44
N ALA A 450 -0.71 24.30 12.63
CA ALA A 450 -1.40 23.73 13.79
C ALA A 450 -0.57 23.93 15.08
N PRO A 451 -1.22 24.00 16.24
CA PRO A 451 -0.54 24.09 17.54
C PRO A 451 -0.09 22.74 18.08
N THR A 452 -0.47 21.64 17.42
CA THR A 452 -0.25 20.26 17.85
C THR A 452 0.11 19.37 16.64
N SER A 453 0.78 18.27 16.90
CA SER A 453 1.09 17.27 15.87
C SER A 453 -0.17 16.57 15.32
N LEU A 454 -1.26 16.51 16.10
CA LEU A 454 -2.55 15.91 15.76
C LEU A 454 -3.48 16.99 15.19
N VAL A 455 -3.47 17.15 13.89
CA VAL A 455 -4.12 18.27 13.17
C VAL A 455 -5.64 18.23 13.13
N THR A 456 -6.26 17.10 13.45
CA THR A 456 -7.73 16.95 13.55
C THR A 456 -8.10 16.00 14.68
N PRO A 457 -9.33 16.10 15.25
CA PRO A 457 -9.79 15.16 16.27
C PRO A 457 -10.21 13.79 15.72
N THR A 458 -10.17 13.58 14.40
CA THR A 458 -10.67 12.36 13.74
C THR A 458 -9.57 11.49 13.15
N LEU A 459 -8.36 12.01 12.95
CA LEU A 459 -7.21 11.27 12.45
C LEU A 459 -6.23 10.99 13.59
N TYR A 460 -5.85 9.75 13.75
CA TYR A 460 -4.89 9.27 14.75
C TYR A 460 -5.30 9.49 16.23
N THR A 461 -6.57 9.68 16.50
CA THR A 461 -7.10 9.92 17.85
C THR A 461 -7.91 8.74 18.42
N ALA A 462 -7.82 7.56 17.82
CA ALA A 462 -8.51 6.38 18.34
C ALA A 462 -7.84 5.79 19.61
N SER A 463 -6.58 6.16 19.91
CA SER A 463 -5.90 5.81 21.16
C SER A 463 -6.14 6.88 22.23
N ASP A 464 -6.24 6.46 23.50
CA ASP A 464 -6.42 7.40 24.62
C ASP A 464 -5.17 8.24 24.88
N GLU A 465 -3.99 7.72 24.55
CA GLU A 465 -2.72 8.45 24.60
C GLU A 465 -2.75 9.68 23.68
N ASN A 466 -3.12 9.47 22.40
CA ASN A 466 -3.19 10.57 21.43
C ASN A 466 -4.31 11.56 21.77
N LYS A 467 -5.44 11.12 22.34
CA LYS A 467 -6.47 12.04 22.83
C LYS A 467 -5.94 12.93 23.95
N THR A 468 -5.23 12.33 24.91
CA THR A 468 -4.62 13.05 26.02
C THR A 468 -3.56 14.03 25.53
N LYS A 469 -2.70 13.60 24.60
CA LYS A 469 -1.71 14.47 23.96
C LYS A 469 -2.35 15.67 23.28
N LEU A 470 -3.38 15.44 22.45
CA LEU A 470 -4.10 16.52 21.76
C LEU A 470 -4.66 17.55 22.76
N MET A 471 -5.28 17.08 23.85
CA MET A 471 -5.83 17.99 24.87
C MET A 471 -4.76 18.81 25.60
N ASN A 472 -3.65 18.17 25.94
CA ASN A 472 -2.54 18.86 26.59
C ASN A 472 -1.93 19.92 25.66
N ASP A 473 -1.65 19.55 24.40
CA ASP A 473 -1.11 20.48 23.40
C ASP A 473 -2.05 21.69 23.16
N LEU A 474 -3.38 21.50 23.12
CA LEU A 474 -4.33 22.60 22.97
C LEU A 474 -4.38 23.52 24.20
N LYS A 475 -4.18 22.98 25.41
CA LYS A 475 -4.14 23.77 26.66
C LYS A 475 -2.85 24.55 26.78
N GLU A 476 -1.72 23.97 26.36
CA GLU A 476 -0.39 24.57 26.47
C GLU A 476 -0.14 25.60 25.36
N ASN A 477 -0.41 25.24 24.12
CA ASN A 477 -0.08 26.07 22.95
C ASN A 477 -1.16 27.05 22.53
N GLN A 478 -2.31 27.06 23.17
CA GLN A 478 -3.45 27.98 23.04
C GLN A 478 -3.58 28.62 21.63
N PRO A 479 -4.15 27.93 20.64
CA PRO A 479 -4.28 28.49 19.30
C PRO A 479 -5.05 29.82 19.30
N LYS A 480 -4.65 30.75 18.41
CA LYS A 480 -5.29 32.06 18.29
C LYS A 480 -6.77 31.95 17.89
N MET A 481 -7.08 30.95 17.02
CA MET A 481 -8.44 30.66 16.61
C MET A 481 -8.67 29.14 16.56
N ILE A 482 -9.90 28.76 16.90
CA ILE A 482 -10.38 27.37 16.78
C ILE A 482 -11.63 27.37 15.89
N LEU A 483 -11.56 26.64 14.77
CA LEU A 483 -12.70 26.37 13.91
C LEU A 483 -13.36 25.05 14.35
N VAL A 484 -14.64 25.08 14.67
CA VAL A 484 -15.39 23.90 15.13
C VAL A 484 -16.46 23.53 14.13
N ASN A 485 -16.36 22.36 13.54
CA ASN A 485 -17.42 21.74 12.73
C ASN A 485 -18.46 21.12 13.68
N GLN A 486 -19.71 21.60 13.62
CA GLN A 486 -20.79 21.16 14.53
C GLN A 486 -21.21 19.69 14.28
N LYS A 487 -20.81 19.09 13.16
CA LYS A 487 -21.04 17.66 12.85
C LYS A 487 -20.02 16.73 13.51
N VAL A 488 -18.89 17.28 13.98
CA VAL A 488 -17.85 16.53 14.70
C VAL A 488 -18.11 16.64 16.20
N ALA A 489 -18.27 15.48 16.85
CA ALA A 489 -18.54 15.47 18.30
C ALA A 489 -17.45 16.20 19.07
N LEU A 490 -17.85 17.16 19.90
CA LEU A 490 -16.96 17.90 20.79
C LEU A 490 -16.72 17.06 22.05
N TRP A 491 -15.46 17.00 22.48
CA TRP A 491 -15.14 16.38 23.77
C TRP A 491 -15.43 17.36 24.91
N SER A 492 -15.89 16.86 26.07
CA SER A 492 -16.24 17.69 27.25
C SER A 492 -15.12 18.63 27.67
N ASP A 493 -13.87 18.18 27.61
CA ASP A 493 -12.69 18.98 27.97
C ASP A 493 -12.46 20.12 26.97
N VAL A 494 -12.79 19.93 25.68
CA VAL A 494 -12.70 21.00 24.68
C VAL A 494 -13.82 22.00 24.84
N GLU A 495 -15.04 21.57 25.19
CA GLU A 495 -16.15 22.48 25.51
C GLU A 495 -15.79 23.39 26.68
N SER A 496 -15.20 22.82 27.73
CA SER A 496 -14.72 23.60 28.91
C SER A 496 -13.64 24.59 28.49
N LEU A 497 -12.63 24.16 27.73
CA LEU A 497 -11.57 25.01 27.19
C LEU A 497 -12.11 26.19 26.39
N LEU A 498 -13.08 25.93 25.47
CA LEU A 498 -13.69 26.96 24.64
C LEU A 498 -14.46 27.99 25.47
N SER A 499 -15.25 27.54 26.43
CA SER A 499 -16.04 28.44 27.28
C SER A 499 -15.18 29.34 28.20
N GLU A 500 -14.08 28.80 28.70
CA GLU A 500 -13.18 29.52 29.64
C GLU A 500 -12.26 30.53 28.92
N LYS A 501 -11.62 30.08 27.79
CA LYS A 501 -10.50 30.81 27.19
C LYS A 501 -10.81 31.47 25.86
N TYR A 502 -11.98 31.19 25.25
CA TYR A 502 -12.30 31.67 23.92
C TYR A 502 -13.63 32.40 23.88
N GLU A 503 -13.77 33.29 22.95
CA GLU A 503 -15.00 34.00 22.62
C GLU A 503 -15.49 33.56 21.22
N LEU A 504 -16.83 33.48 21.06
CA LEU A 504 -17.44 33.12 19.78
C LEU A 504 -17.40 34.32 18.83
N VAL A 505 -16.77 34.16 17.69
CA VAL A 505 -16.81 35.12 16.58
C VAL A 505 -18.11 34.96 15.82
N GLN A 506 -18.86 36.06 15.62
CA GLN A 506 -20.08 36.04 14.82
C GLN A 506 -19.72 35.78 13.34
N THR A 507 -20.27 34.74 12.76
CA THR A 507 -20.11 34.35 11.38
C THR A 507 -21.46 33.94 10.81
N ASP A 508 -21.65 34.07 9.49
CA ASP A 508 -22.87 33.63 8.80
C ASP A 508 -22.94 32.11 8.58
N SER A 509 -21.96 31.36 9.08
CA SER A 509 -21.89 29.90 8.93
C SER A 509 -22.95 29.19 9.78
N LYS A 510 -23.61 28.21 9.20
CA LYS A 510 -24.59 27.33 9.87
C LYS A 510 -23.98 26.04 10.40
N GLU A 511 -22.91 25.57 9.75
CA GLU A 511 -22.30 24.29 10.08
C GLU A 511 -21.04 24.42 10.94
N PHE A 512 -20.44 25.61 10.98
CA PHE A 512 -19.21 25.87 11.74
C PHE A 512 -19.38 26.98 12.76
N LYS A 513 -18.63 26.89 13.82
CA LYS A 513 -18.41 27.95 14.80
C LYS A 513 -16.94 28.34 14.83
N LEU A 514 -16.65 29.62 14.82
CA LEU A 514 -15.30 30.14 14.92
C LEU A 514 -15.09 30.77 16.31
N TYR A 515 -14.06 30.34 17.00
CA TYR A 515 -13.69 30.82 18.32
C TYR A 515 -12.34 31.54 18.25
N LYS A 516 -12.21 32.66 18.98
CA LYS A 516 -10.98 33.44 19.09
C LYS A 516 -10.55 33.48 20.55
N SER A 517 -9.24 33.42 20.83
CA SER A 517 -8.69 33.54 22.18
C SER A 517 -9.04 34.90 22.79
N LYS A 518 -9.52 34.89 24.04
CA LYS A 518 -9.84 36.10 24.83
C LYS A 518 -8.62 36.99 25.05
#